data_5fea0cb6d91f578235eee8c001fc6332
#
_entry.id   5fea0cb6d91f578235eee8c001fc6332
#
_cell.length_a   1.000
_cell.length_b   1.000
_cell.length_c   1.000
_cell.angle_alpha   90.00
_cell.angle_beta   90.00
_cell.angle_gamma   90.00
#
_symmetry.space_group_name_H-M   'P 1'
#
loop_
_entity.id
_entity.type
_entity.pdbx_description
1 polymer ?
#
loop_
_entity_poly.entity_id
_entity_poly.type
_entity_poly.pdbx_seq_one_letter_code
_entity_poly.pdbx_strand_id
1 'polypeptide(L)'
;DERVEQLKQAHEMTKIRGDKEFILERIASLNGGIGVIYAGGNTDLEQKELYDRIDDAVCAVRSALEEGIIPGGGVALYREAVKMGKDCDTVAKKIFSEALSSPLMLILENSGLDGDEISHFMLPKDYSYGYNAKTNSYGDMYVMGVIDPLKVTRRP
;
A
#
# COMPACT_ATOMS: atom_id res chain seq x y z
N ASP A 1 14.98 -21.40 -18.11
CA ASP A 1 14.85 -20.80 -16.82
C ASP A 1 16.04 -20.99 -15.88
N GLU A 2 16.78 -22.12 -15.99
CA GLU A 2 18.02 -22.31 -15.21
C GLU A 2 19.07 -21.21 -15.46
N ARG A 3 19.17 -20.72 -16.71
CA ARG A 3 20.08 -19.64 -17.06
C ARG A 3 19.73 -18.30 -16.43
N VAL A 4 18.45 -18.01 -16.26
CA VAL A 4 17.97 -16.80 -15.59
C VAL A 4 18.33 -16.82 -14.11
N GLU A 5 18.22 -17.99 -13.46
CA GLU A 5 18.57 -18.16 -12.05
C GLU A 5 20.07 -17.97 -11.80
N GLN A 6 20.91 -18.51 -12.70
CA GLN A 6 22.36 -18.27 -12.66
C GLN A 6 22.70 -16.78 -12.81
N LEU A 7 22.00 -16.07 -13.69
CA LEU A 7 22.20 -14.62 -13.89
C LEU A 7 21.73 -13.81 -12.68
N LYS A 8 20.65 -14.19 -12.00
CA LYS A 8 20.21 -13.54 -10.77
C LYS A 8 21.24 -13.69 -9.65
N GLN A 9 21.79 -14.89 -9.47
CA GLN A 9 22.86 -15.11 -8.50
C GLN A 9 24.13 -14.29 -8.83
N ALA A 10 24.49 -14.21 -10.11
CA ALA A 10 25.60 -13.37 -10.55
C ALA A 10 25.35 -11.89 -10.29
N HIS A 11 24.12 -11.40 -10.47
CA HIS A 11 23.72 -10.03 -10.16
C HIS A 11 23.88 -9.69 -8.67
N GLU A 12 23.49 -10.59 -7.78
CA GLU A 12 23.64 -10.40 -6.32
C GLU A 12 25.11 -10.35 -5.88
N MET A 13 25.97 -11.18 -6.51
CA MET A 13 27.40 -11.23 -6.19
C MET A 13 28.20 -10.06 -6.74
N THR A 14 27.71 -9.40 -7.78
CA THR A 14 28.42 -8.32 -8.47
C THR A 14 28.27 -7.00 -7.71
N LYS A 15 29.40 -6.32 -7.43
CA LYS A 15 29.43 -5.02 -6.73
C LYS A 15 29.53 -3.82 -7.67
N ILE A 16 29.93 -4.03 -8.91
CA ILE A 16 30.14 -2.97 -9.92
C ILE A 16 28.80 -2.63 -10.57
N ARG A 17 28.43 -1.35 -10.55
CA ARG A 17 27.11 -0.87 -11.04
C ARG A 17 26.90 -1.18 -12.54
N GLY A 18 27.90 -0.95 -13.37
CA GLY A 18 27.79 -1.22 -14.81
C GLY A 18 27.59 -2.71 -15.14
N ASP A 19 28.26 -3.59 -14.40
CA ASP A 19 28.10 -5.04 -14.59
C ASP A 19 26.72 -5.51 -14.13
N LYS A 20 26.16 -4.89 -13.09
CA LYS A 20 24.80 -5.15 -12.65
C LYS A 20 23.76 -4.79 -13.73
N GLU A 21 23.90 -3.61 -14.33
CA GLU A 21 23.03 -3.15 -15.41
C GLU A 21 23.09 -4.11 -16.60
N PHE A 22 24.28 -4.53 -17.01
CA PHE A 22 24.46 -5.50 -18.10
C PHE A 22 23.85 -6.88 -17.80
N ILE A 23 23.97 -7.38 -16.56
CA ILE A 23 23.35 -8.65 -16.16
C ILE A 23 21.82 -8.52 -16.17
N LEU A 24 21.27 -7.38 -15.74
CA LEU A 24 19.83 -7.11 -15.79
C LEU A 24 19.30 -7.07 -17.22
N GLU A 25 20.02 -6.43 -18.16
CA GLU A 25 19.65 -6.45 -19.58
C GLU A 25 19.61 -7.87 -20.16
N ARG A 26 20.54 -8.72 -19.76
CA ARG A 26 20.53 -10.13 -20.20
C ARG A 26 19.37 -10.93 -19.60
N ILE A 27 19.03 -10.69 -18.33
CA ILE A 27 17.85 -11.30 -17.70
C ILE A 27 16.59 -10.86 -18.44
N ALA A 28 16.51 -9.56 -18.77
CA ALA A 28 15.39 -9.00 -19.50
C ALA A 28 15.19 -9.63 -20.89
N SER A 29 16.30 -9.74 -21.62
CA SER A 29 16.28 -10.37 -22.95
C SER A 29 15.80 -11.82 -22.94
N LEU A 30 15.96 -12.51 -21.80
CA LEU A 30 15.51 -13.89 -21.61
C LEU A 30 14.06 -13.98 -21.10
N ASN A 31 13.60 -13.00 -20.30
CA ASN A 31 12.31 -13.05 -19.58
C ASN A 31 11.25 -12.07 -20.11
N GLY A 32 11.54 -11.27 -21.12
CA GLY A 32 10.52 -10.45 -21.77
C GLY A 32 10.47 -8.97 -21.38
N GLY A 33 11.46 -8.41 -20.69
CA GLY A 33 11.63 -6.98 -20.57
C GLY A 33 11.92 -6.43 -19.17
N ILE A 34 12.56 -5.27 -19.14
CA ILE A 34 12.78 -4.46 -17.93
C ILE A 34 12.14 -3.09 -18.17
N GLY A 35 11.34 -2.63 -17.20
CA GLY A 35 10.93 -1.23 -17.13
C GLY A 35 12.00 -0.40 -16.40
N VAL A 36 12.38 0.73 -16.94
CA VAL A 36 13.31 1.68 -16.31
C VAL A 36 12.59 2.99 -16.07
N ILE A 37 12.61 3.45 -14.82
CA ILE A 37 12.05 4.74 -14.41
C ILE A 37 13.21 5.67 -14.05
N TYR A 38 13.30 6.81 -14.73
CA TYR A 38 14.31 7.82 -14.44
C TYR A 38 13.74 8.86 -13.47
N ALA A 39 14.27 8.87 -12.24
CA ALA A 39 13.91 9.88 -11.25
C ALA A 39 14.77 11.14 -11.48
N GLY A 40 14.13 12.29 -11.72
CA GLY A 40 14.77 13.59 -11.84
C GLY A 40 14.23 14.58 -10.82
N GLY A 41 14.98 15.65 -10.53
CA GLY A 41 14.57 16.73 -9.62
C GLY A 41 15.43 17.97 -9.86
N ASN A 42 14.97 19.14 -9.40
CA ASN A 42 15.76 20.38 -9.50
C ASN A 42 16.88 20.42 -8.45
N THR A 43 16.76 19.62 -7.40
CA THR A 43 17.76 19.47 -6.34
C THR A 43 18.00 18.00 -6.03
N ASP A 44 19.16 17.69 -5.45
CA ASP A 44 19.49 16.32 -5.02
C ASP A 44 18.48 15.77 -3.98
N LEU A 45 17.92 16.65 -3.16
CA LEU A 45 16.92 16.28 -2.16
C LEU A 45 15.58 15.89 -2.80
N GLU A 46 15.10 16.68 -3.76
CA GLU A 46 13.91 16.37 -4.53
C GLU A 46 14.07 15.06 -5.34
N GLN A 47 15.22 14.87 -5.96
CA GLN A 47 15.51 13.65 -6.70
C GLN A 47 15.48 12.42 -5.79
N LYS A 48 16.07 12.52 -4.59
CA LYS A 48 16.09 11.44 -3.62
C LYS A 48 14.67 11.13 -3.11
N GLU A 49 13.90 12.15 -2.75
CA GLU A 49 12.52 11.99 -2.30
C GLU A 49 11.65 11.32 -3.37
N LEU A 50 11.80 11.73 -4.63
CA LEU A 50 11.08 11.11 -5.75
C LEU A 50 11.51 9.66 -5.98
N TYR A 51 12.81 9.36 -5.85
CA TYR A 51 13.32 8.00 -5.95
C TYR A 51 12.72 7.10 -4.87
N ASP A 52 12.74 7.54 -3.62
CA ASP A 52 12.19 6.79 -2.48
C ASP A 52 10.68 6.54 -2.68
N ARG A 53 9.94 7.54 -3.15
CA ARG A 53 8.50 7.42 -3.47
C ARG A 53 8.21 6.44 -4.60
N ILE A 54 9.07 6.40 -5.63
CA ILE A 54 8.94 5.43 -6.74
C ILE A 54 9.23 4.02 -6.24
N ASP A 55 10.26 3.84 -5.42
CA ASP A 55 10.61 2.53 -4.86
C ASP A 55 9.48 1.99 -3.96
N ASP A 56 8.91 2.83 -3.11
CA ASP A 56 7.73 2.50 -2.30
C ASP A 56 6.54 2.08 -3.18
N ALA A 57 6.27 2.81 -4.26
CA ALA A 57 5.19 2.46 -5.18
C ALA A 57 5.42 1.11 -5.87
N VAL A 58 6.66 0.82 -6.28
CA VAL A 58 7.03 -0.48 -6.88
C VAL A 58 6.85 -1.61 -5.86
N CYS A 59 7.28 -1.40 -4.60
CA CYS A 59 7.11 -2.37 -3.52
C CYS A 59 5.62 -2.61 -3.21
N ALA A 60 4.80 -1.55 -3.19
CA ALA A 60 3.36 -1.65 -2.99
C ALA A 60 2.67 -2.46 -4.10
N VAL A 61 2.99 -2.17 -5.37
CA VAL A 61 2.45 -2.92 -6.52
C VAL A 61 2.86 -4.40 -6.46
N ARG A 62 4.11 -4.69 -6.13
CA ARG A 62 4.59 -6.08 -5.98
C ARG A 62 3.84 -6.80 -4.88
N SER A 63 3.63 -6.16 -3.72
CA SER A 63 2.86 -6.71 -2.61
C SER A 63 1.39 -6.95 -2.98
N ALA A 64 0.80 -6.03 -3.76
CA ALA A 64 -0.57 -6.17 -4.27
C ALA A 64 -0.73 -7.33 -5.25
N LEU A 65 0.27 -7.60 -6.09
CA LEU A 65 0.27 -8.74 -7.00
C LEU A 65 0.38 -10.10 -6.27
N GLU A 66 1.02 -10.12 -5.09
CA GLU A 66 1.17 -11.35 -4.30
C GLU A 66 -0.10 -11.74 -3.53
N GLU A 67 -0.77 -10.80 -2.88
CA GLU A 67 -1.89 -11.10 -1.97
C GLU A 67 -3.19 -10.33 -2.30
N GLY A 68 -3.17 -9.47 -3.31
CA GLY A 68 -4.32 -8.66 -3.69
C GLY A 68 -4.41 -7.31 -2.98
N ILE A 69 -5.53 -6.63 -3.18
CA ILE A 69 -5.80 -5.28 -2.69
C ILE A 69 -7.06 -5.24 -1.82
N ILE A 70 -7.10 -4.26 -0.91
CA ILE A 70 -8.23 -3.97 -0.03
C ILE A 70 -8.58 -2.47 -0.13
N PRO A 71 -9.78 -2.05 0.34
CA PRO A 71 -10.11 -0.64 0.47
C PRO A 71 -9.09 0.07 1.36
N GLY A 72 -8.48 1.13 0.85
CA GLY A 72 -7.45 1.89 1.55
C GLY A 72 -7.99 2.91 2.55
N GLY A 73 -7.10 3.79 3.02
CA GLY A 73 -7.48 4.88 3.93
C GLY A 73 -7.98 4.41 5.29
N GLY A 74 -7.57 3.22 5.75
CA GLY A 74 -7.99 2.64 7.01
C GLY A 74 -9.41 2.03 7.00
N VAL A 75 -10.14 2.09 5.87
CA VAL A 75 -11.53 1.61 5.76
C VAL A 75 -11.63 0.11 6.03
N ALA A 76 -10.74 -0.70 5.45
CA ALA A 76 -10.74 -2.16 5.64
C ALA A 76 -10.59 -2.54 7.11
N LEU A 77 -9.61 -1.95 7.82
CA LEU A 77 -9.38 -2.19 9.24
C LEU A 77 -10.58 -1.75 10.09
N TYR A 78 -11.14 -0.59 9.80
CA TYR A 78 -12.33 -0.08 10.49
C TYR A 78 -13.53 -1.02 10.32
N ARG A 79 -13.76 -1.56 9.12
CA ARG A 79 -14.84 -2.54 8.88
C ARG A 79 -14.67 -3.81 9.70
N GLU A 80 -13.45 -4.29 9.85
CA GLU A 80 -13.16 -5.45 10.71
C GLU A 80 -13.33 -5.09 12.21
N ALA A 81 -12.92 -3.89 12.62
CA ALA A 81 -13.17 -3.39 13.98
C ALA A 81 -14.66 -3.39 14.34
N VAL A 82 -15.50 -2.89 13.44
CA VAL A 82 -16.97 -2.87 13.64
C VAL A 82 -17.56 -4.28 13.72
N LYS A 83 -17.09 -5.22 12.91
CA LYS A 83 -17.54 -6.64 13.02
C LYS A 83 -17.17 -7.22 14.38
N MET A 84 -15.93 -7.01 14.83
CA MET A 84 -15.46 -7.46 16.14
C MET A 84 -16.21 -6.79 17.29
N GLY A 85 -16.54 -5.50 17.16
CA GLY A 85 -17.24 -4.73 18.19
C GLY A 85 -18.62 -5.26 18.53
N LYS A 86 -19.28 -5.98 17.61
CA LYS A 86 -20.57 -6.63 17.85
C LYS A 86 -20.49 -7.79 18.85
N ASP A 87 -19.32 -8.44 18.95
CA ASP A 87 -19.08 -9.61 19.80
C ASP A 87 -18.02 -9.32 20.88
N CYS A 88 -17.95 -8.07 21.38
CA CYS A 88 -16.94 -7.63 22.33
C CYS A 88 -17.28 -8.04 23.78
N ASP A 89 -17.01 -9.30 24.13
CA ASP A 89 -17.25 -9.85 25.48
C ASP A 89 -16.07 -9.60 26.43
N THR A 90 -14.89 -9.26 25.90
CA THR A 90 -13.67 -9.11 26.71
C THR A 90 -13.01 -7.74 26.49
N VAL A 91 -12.31 -7.26 27.53
CA VAL A 91 -11.54 -5.99 27.46
C VAL A 91 -10.50 -6.03 26.34
N ALA A 92 -9.87 -7.19 26.14
CA ALA A 92 -8.87 -7.35 25.06
C ALA A 92 -9.47 -7.12 23.66
N LYS A 93 -10.66 -7.66 23.39
CA LYS A 93 -11.35 -7.43 22.12
C LYS A 93 -11.73 -5.96 21.92
N LYS A 94 -12.13 -5.27 22.99
CA LYS A 94 -12.42 -3.82 22.91
C LYS A 94 -11.19 -3.01 22.53
N ILE A 95 -10.07 -3.23 23.24
CA ILE A 95 -8.79 -2.55 22.95
C ILE A 95 -8.36 -2.82 21.50
N PHE A 96 -8.49 -4.07 21.04
CA PHE A 96 -8.10 -4.43 19.69
C PHE A 96 -9.02 -3.79 18.62
N SER A 97 -10.32 -3.74 18.86
CA SER A 97 -11.28 -3.04 17.99
C SER A 97 -10.98 -1.55 17.89
N GLU A 98 -10.67 -0.87 18.99
CA GLU A 98 -10.26 0.53 19.02
C GLU A 98 -8.96 0.75 18.24
N ALA A 99 -7.96 -0.12 18.43
CA ALA A 99 -6.70 -0.06 17.70
C ALA A 99 -6.88 -0.19 16.19
N LEU A 100 -7.76 -1.10 15.72
CA LEU A 100 -8.08 -1.24 14.30
C LEU A 100 -8.83 -0.05 13.71
N SER A 101 -9.60 0.68 14.53
CA SER A 101 -10.32 1.88 14.10
C SER A 101 -9.41 3.11 13.99
N SER A 102 -8.33 3.15 14.76
CA SER A 102 -7.44 4.30 14.90
C SER A 102 -6.88 4.85 13.57
N PRO A 103 -6.44 4.05 12.58
CA PRO A 103 -5.91 4.60 11.34
C PRO A 103 -6.91 5.45 10.55
N LEU A 104 -8.16 5.00 10.44
CA LEU A 104 -9.21 5.78 9.78
C LEU A 104 -9.52 7.06 10.55
N MET A 105 -9.71 6.96 11.87
CA MET A 105 -10.03 8.12 12.72
C MET A 105 -8.94 9.19 12.61
N LEU A 106 -7.68 8.80 12.69
CA LEU A 106 -6.55 9.73 12.58
C LEU A 106 -6.48 10.42 11.21
N ILE A 107 -6.77 9.71 10.11
CA ILE A 107 -6.83 10.32 8.77
C ILE A 107 -7.92 11.38 8.71
N LEU A 108 -9.11 11.09 9.26
CA LEU A 108 -10.23 12.03 9.26
C LEU A 108 -9.95 13.25 10.14
N GLU A 109 -9.44 13.06 11.35
CA GLU A 109 -9.04 14.14 12.27
C GLU A 109 -7.96 15.04 11.65
N ASN A 110 -6.91 14.46 11.03
CA ASN A 110 -5.86 15.22 10.35
C ASN A 110 -6.40 16.02 9.15
N SER A 111 -7.53 15.60 8.60
CA SER A 111 -8.24 16.32 7.54
C SER A 111 -9.20 17.40 8.07
N GLY A 112 -9.26 17.58 9.40
CA GLY A 112 -10.17 18.53 10.06
C GLY A 112 -11.63 18.08 10.12
N LEU A 113 -11.88 16.79 10.01
CA LEU A 113 -13.21 16.20 9.95
C LEU A 113 -13.55 15.46 11.26
N ASP A 114 -14.84 15.40 11.58
CA ASP A 114 -15.32 14.57 12.68
C ASP A 114 -15.34 13.09 12.25
N GLY A 115 -14.40 12.31 12.81
CA GLY A 115 -14.26 10.89 12.50
C GLY A 115 -15.49 10.07 12.88
N ASP A 116 -16.16 10.41 13.97
CA ASP A 116 -17.37 9.69 14.44
C ASP A 116 -18.55 9.92 13.51
N GLU A 117 -18.77 11.15 13.05
CA GLU A 117 -19.84 11.47 12.11
C GLU A 117 -19.65 10.72 10.78
N ILE A 118 -18.45 10.80 10.20
CA ILE A 118 -18.15 10.18 8.90
C ILE A 118 -18.22 8.66 8.99
N SER A 119 -17.64 8.09 10.04
CA SER A 119 -17.64 6.64 10.23
C SER A 119 -19.05 6.08 10.40
N HIS A 120 -19.90 6.80 11.13
CA HIS A 120 -21.31 6.44 11.30
C HIS A 120 -22.08 6.47 9.97
N PHE A 121 -21.82 7.45 9.12
CA PHE A 121 -22.41 7.52 7.78
C PHE A 121 -21.97 6.38 6.84
N MET A 122 -20.75 5.88 7.03
CA MET A 122 -20.20 4.78 6.23
C MET A 122 -20.76 3.41 6.64
N LEU A 123 -21.12 3.20 7.91
CA LEU A 123 -21.51 1.91 8.47
C LEU A 123 -22.60 1.16 7.70
N PRO A 124 -23.73 1.78 7.29
CA PRO A 124 -24.81 1.09 6.60
C PRO A 124 -24.52 0.76 5.13
N LYS A 125 -23.37 1.13 4.63
CA LYS A 125 -22.97 0.95 3.23
C LYS A 125 -22.10 -0.28 3.02
N ASP A 126 -21.81 -0.59 1.75
CA ASP A 126 -20.99 -1.72 1.35
C ASP A 126 -19.58 -1.70 1.96
N TYR A 127 -18.92 -2.85 2.00
CA TYR A 127 -17.59 -3.02 2.59
C TYR A 127 -16.55 -2.06 2.00
N SER A 128 -16.59 -1.82 0.69
CA SER A 128 -15.66 -0.94 -0.03
C SER A 128 -16.02 0.55 0.07
N TYR A 129 -17.19 0.87 0.61
CA TYR A 129 -17.63 2.26 0.71
C TYR A 129 -16.88 3.01 1.81
N GLY A 130 -16.28 4.13 1.46
CA GLY A 130 -15.46 4.92 2.34
C GLY A 130 -15.51 6.42 2.05
N TYR A 131 -14.63 7.15 2.71
CA TYR A 131 -14.45 8.59 2.53
C TYR A 131 -13.04 8.89 2.01
N ASN A 132 -12.97 9.65 0.92
CA ASN A 132 -11.72 10.13 0.36
C ASN A 132 -11.43 11.54 0.86
N ALA A 133 -10.53 11.66 1.83
CA ALA A 133 -10.14 12.93 2.43
C ALA A 133 -9.48 13.92 1.46
N LYS A 134 -8.86 13.43 0.37
CA LYS A 134 -8.23 14.27 -0.65
C LYS A 134 -9.28 15.02 -1.51
N THR A 135 -10.39 14.38 -1.80
CA THR A 135 -11.46 14.93 -2.67
C THR A 135 -12.70 15.35 -1.88
N ASN A 136 -12.71 15.14 -0.57
CA ASN A 136 -13.84 15.39 0.33
C ASN A 136 -15.14 14.74 -0.19
N SER A 137 -15.07 13.46 -0.56
CA SER A 137 -16.19 12.76 -1.15
C SER A 137 -16.34 11.33 -0.64
N TYR A 138 -17.60 10.88 -0.55
CA TYR A 138 -17.94 9.50 -0.24
C TYR A 138 -18.04 8.67 -1.52
N GLY A 139 -17.66 7.40 -1.46
CA GLY A 139 -17.82 6.49 -2.58
C GLY A 139 -17.14 5.15 -2.39
N ASP A 140 -17.15 4.33 -3.41
CA ASP A 140 -16.40 3.08 -3.44
C ASP A 140 -14.91 3.38 -3.56
N MET A 141 -14.12 2.89 -2.58
CA MET A 141 -12.69 3.15 -2.47
C MET A 141 -11.91 2.55 -3.65
N TYR A 142 -12.36 1.42 -4.21
CA TYR A 142 -11.74 0.84 -5.39
C TYR A 142 -11.94 1.72 -6.63
N VAL A 143 -13.15 2.25 -6.82
CA VAL A 143 -13.47 3.16 -7.94
C VAL A 143 -12.72 4.48 -7.80
N MET A 144 -12.57 4.98 -6.58
CA MET A 144 -11.81 6.22 -6.30
C MET A 144 -10.29 6.03 -6.34
N GLY A 145 -9.80 4.80 -6.50
CA GLY A 145 -8.37 4.50 -6.54
C GLY A 145 -7.67 4.60 -5.18
N VAL A 146 -8.42 4.57 -4.08
CA VAL A 146 -7.88 4.56 -2.71
C VAL A 146 -7.80 3.11 -2.24
N ILE A 147 -6.67 2.49 -2.49
CA ILE A 147 -6.44 1.06 -2.29
C ILE A 147 -5.13 0.82 -1.53
N ASP A 148 -5.11 -0.23 -0.73
CA ASP A 148 -3.92 -0.69 0.00
C ASP A 148 -3.60 -2.15 -0.35
N PRO A 149 -2.32 -2.55 -0.38
CA PRO A 149 -1.95 -3.95 -0.53
C PRO A 149 -2.32 -4.74 0.73
N LEU A 150 -3.02 -5.86 0.57
CA LEU A 150 -3.42 -6.70 1.71
C LEU A 150 -2.20 -7.17 2.52
N LYS A 151 -1.12 -7.55 1.84
CA LYS A 151 0.10 -8.05 2.49
C LYS A 151 0.69 -7.05 3.48
N VAL A 152 0.73 -5.76 3.10
CA VAL A 152 1.28 -4.68 3.95
C VAL A 152 0.37 -4.43 5.15
N THR A 153 -0.95 -4.36 4.95
CA THR A 153 -1.91 -4.11 6.02
C THR A 153 -1.97 -5.26 7.03
N ARG A 154 -1.75 -6.50 6.57
CA ARG A 154 -1.76 -7.70 7.42
C ARG A 154 -0.47 -7.91 8.21
N ARG A 155 0.65 -7.43 7.71
CA ARG A 155 2.00 -7.57 8.30
C ARG A 155 2.69 -6.21 8.38
N PRO A 156 2.25 -5.34 9.31
CA PRO A 156 2.90 -4.04 9.51
C PRO A 156 4.31 -4.19 10.09
#